data_34dc63597253d3611e680d1134d063a7
#
_entry.id   34dc63597253d3611e680d1134d063a7
#
_cell.length_a   1.000
_cell.length_b   1.000
_cell.length_c   1.000
_cell.angle_alpha   90.00
_cell.angle_beta   90.00
_cell.angle_gamma   90.00
#
_symmetry.space_group_name_H-M   'P 1'
#
loop_
_entity.id
_entity.type
_entity.pdbx_description
1 polymer ?
#
loop_
_entity_poly.entity_id
_entity_poly.type
_entity_poly.pdbx_seq_one_letter_code
_entity_poly.pdbx_strand_id
1 'polypeptide(L)'
;MTIQLYVWLGFLIISVLLGLRLNQLKEPEPRFFLKFLFYSLLGIVSFPIGGFHIPIGFLLSFLFFPKRNSRYKWYGALVGFFFFIVLLFVPLFDQSEFRAESQQIGAVSIQDESFDQMTNHILRRVNAEAIKLDRSKLVLTRDGQLQSLEYLLLVERSNSFQQIRITYEASGELSYRQVDELNKDSGRAFFEKLVDFDRMLSTVRDTPWQDFVDQVNAPLIQLSFDGLYDMYTFENEAMFMINREGRIVKFWLQRDPVLANSIQLSGLTREGRSSGERYIILYNYSIHQREDLTDQ
;
A
#
# COMPACT_ATOMS: atom_id res chain seq x y z
N MET A 1 19.20 2.32 10.52
CA MET A 1 20.35 1.76 9.75
C MET A 1 19.79 0.59 8.97
N THR A 2 19.76 0.67 7.65
CA THR A 2 19.01 -0.25 6.79
C THR A 2 19.63 -1.64 6.75
N ILE A 3 18.83 -2.70 6.66
CA ILE A 3 19.27 -4.10 6.50
C ILE A 3 20.27 -4.22 5.34
N GLN A 4 20.08 -3.45 4.29
CA GLN A 4 21.00 -3.37 3.15
C GLN A 4 22.44 -3.06 3.56
N LEU A 5 22.65 -2.13 4.49
CA LEU A 5 24.00 -1.78 4.95
C LEU A 5 24.69 -2.97 5.64
N TYR A 6 23.96 -3.72 6.48
CA TYR A 6 24.51 -4.91 7.13
C TYR A 6 24.85 -6.01 6.12
N VAL A 7 24.01 -6.19 5.10
CA VAL A 7 24.26 -7.16 4.02
C VAL A 7 25.52 -6.78 3.24
N TRP A 8 25.70 -5.50 2.86
CA TRP A 8 26.90 -5.02 2.19
C TRP A 8 28.15 -5.16 3.05
N LEU A 9 28.05 -4.84 4.35
CA LEU A 9 29.14 -4.99 5.30
C LEU A 9 29.54 -6.47 5.45
N GLY A 10 28.56 -7.36 5.57
CA GLY A 10 28.76 -8.82 5.60
C GLY A 10 29.45 -9.34 4.35
N PHE A 11 29.01 -8.89 3.16
CA PHE A 11 29.66 -9.20 1.89
C PHE A 11 31.13 -8.80 1.88
N LEU A 12 31.42 -7.58 2.28
CA LEU A 12 32.77 -7.04 2.28
C LEU A 12 33.65 -7.86 3.22
N ILE A 13 33.20 -8.14 4.45
CA ILE A 13 33.93 -8.93 5.45
C ILE A 13 34.21 -10.35 4.90
N ILE A 14 33.20 -11.03 4.39
CA ILE A 14 33.33 -12.41 3.86
C ILE A 14 34.28 -12.42 2.65
N SER A 15 34.17 -11.46 1.75
CA SER A 15 35.04 -11.37 0.57
C SER A 15 36.49 -11.10 0.96
N VAL A 16 36.73 -10.24 1.95
CA VAL A 16 38.10 -9.96 2.47
C VAL A 16 38.68 -11.19 3.14
N LEU A 17 37.96 -11.81 4.08
CA LEU A 17 38.46 -12.97 4.82
C LEU A 17 38.75 -14.14 3.89
N LEU A 18 37.85 -14.44 2.94
CA LEU A 18 38.07 -15.49 1.98
C LEU A 18 39.21 -15.18 1.03
N GLY A 19 39.32 -13.95 0.54
CA GLY A 19 40.42 -13.50 -0.30
C GLY A 19 41.77 -13.60 0.38
N LEU A 20 41.86 -13.26 1.67
CA LEU A 20 43.09 -13.42 2.47
C LEU A 20 43.44 -14.88 2.63
N ARG A 21 42.49 -15.74 2.96
CA ARG A 21 42.71 -17.18 3.10
C ARG A 21 43.18 -17.83 1.81
N LEU A 22 42.52 -17.53 0.69
CA LEU A 22 42.86 -18.07 -0.64
C LEU A 22 44.21 -17.52 -1.14
N ASN A 23 44.61 -16.31 -0.73
CA ASN A 23 45.89 -15.76 -1.06
C ASN A 23 47.07 -16.58 -0.53
N GLN A 24 46.88 -17.35 0.55
CA GLN A 24 47.88 -18.26 1.12
C GLN A 24 47.97 -19.58 0.35
N LEU A 25 46.88 -20.00 -0.31
CA LEU A 25 46.77 -21.32 -0.97
C LEU A 25 47.08 -21.27 -2.47
N LYS A 26 47.20 -20.11 -3.06
CA LYS A 26 47.34 -19.89 -4.49
C LYS A 26 48.80 -20.00 -4.99
N GLU A 27 48.93 -20.18 -6.30
CA GLU A 27 50.18 -19.94 -6.99
C GLU A 27 50.59 -18.44 -6.96
N PRO A 28 51.90 -18.10 -6.94
CA PRO A 28 52.33 -16.71 -6.94
C PRO A 28 51.74 -15.92 -8.11
N GLU A 29 50.91 -14.95 -7.82
CA GLU A 29 50.31 -14.07 -8.81
C GLU A 29 50.23 -12.63 -8.28
N PRO A 30 50.75 -11.64 -9.02
CA PRO A 30 50.71 -10.25 -8.57
C PRO A 30 49.26 -9.76 -8.50
N ARG A 31 48.95 -9.01 -7.42
CA ARG A 31 47.65 -8.38 -7.19
C ARG A 31 46.47 -9.38 -7.17
N PHE A 32 46.70 -10.62 -6.77
CA PHE A 32 45.65 -11.65 -6.73
C PHE A 32 44.44 -11.22 -5.89
N PHE A 33 44.68 -10.64 -4.71
CA PHE A 33 43.62 -10.18 -3.83
C PHE A 33 42.67 -9.17 -4.51
N LEU A 34 43.23 -8.19 -5.23
CA LEU A 34 42.45 -7.23 -5.99
C LEU A 34 41.66 -7.90 -7.12
N LYS A 35 42.23 -8.87 -7.79
CA LYS A 35 41.54 -9.65 -8.82
C LYS A 35 40.41 -10.46 -8.23
N PHE A 36 40.61 -11.08 -7.08
CA PHE A 36 39.56 -11.83 -6.37
C PHE A 36 38.39 -10.92 -5.99
N LEU A 37 38.65 -9.74 -5.41
CA LEU A 37 37.61 -8.76 -5.10
C LEU A 37 36.88 -8.28 -6.35
N PHE A 38 37.62 -8.06 -7.44
CA PHE A 38 37.00 -7.68 -8.72
C PHE A 38 36.03 -8.76 -9.20
N TYR A 39 36.39 -10.06 -9.15
CA TYR A 39 35.48 -11.13 -9.51
C TYR A 39 34.30 -11.27 -8.54
N SER A 40 34.51 -10.99 -7.25
CA SER A 40 33.40 -10.97 -6.28
C SER A 40 32.41 -9.84 -6.58
N LEU A 41 32.89 -8.64 -6.90
CA LEU A 41 32.03 -7.53 -7.32
C LEU A 41 31.34 -7.82 -8.65
N LEU A 42 32.07 -8.38 -9.62
CA LEU A 42 31.50 -8.75 -10.91
C LEU A 42 30.33 -9.75 -10.75
N GLY A 43 30.44 -10.70 -9.82
CA GLY A 43 29.39 -11.69 -9.53
C GLY A 43 28.06 -11.07 -9.07
N ILE A 44 28.08 -9.86 -8.48
CA ILE A 44 26.88 -9.14 -8.00
C ILE A 44 26.20 -8.38 -9.16
N VAL A 45 26.94 -8.01 -10.22
CA VAL A 45 26.40 -7.17 -11.29
C VAL A 45 25.24 -7.87 -11.98
N SER A 46 24.07 -7.25 -11.94
CA SER A 46 22.85 -7.73 -12.57
C SER A 46 22.27 -6.66 -13.51
N PHE A 47 21.44 -7.11 -14.43
CA PHE A 47 20.70 -6.25 -15.33
C PHE A 47 19.21 -6.55 -15.26
N PRO A 48 18.35 -5.53 -15.02
CA PRO A 48 16.91 -5.72 -14.96
C PRO A 48 16.32 -5.87 -16.36
N ILE A 49 15.56 -6.93 -16.60
CA ILE A 49 14.80 -7.17 -17.83
C ILE A 49 13.38 -7.60 -17.46
N GLY A 50 12.38 -6.79 -17.77
CA GLY A 50 10.97 -7.15 -17.59
C GLY A 50 10.59 -7.58 -16.18
N GLY A 51 11.20 -6.98 -15.14
CA GLY A 51 10.95 -7.34 -13.73
C GLY A 51 11.83 -8.46 -13.18
N PHE A 52 12.66 -9.09 -14.03
CA PHE A 52 13.65 -10.08 -13.62
C PHE A 52 15.05 -9.48 -13.59
N HIS A 53 15.86 -9.84 -12.60
CA HIS A 53 17.26 -9.48 -12.52
C HIS A 53 18.13 -10.61 -13.03
N ILE A 54 18.81 -10.40 -14.16
CA ILE A 54 19.73 -11.39 -14.74
C ILE A 54 21.15 -11.11 -14.24
N PRO A 55 21.86 -12.09 -13.64
CA PRO A 55 23.22 -11.93 -13.10
C PRO A 55 24.26 -11.92 -14.23
N ILE A 56 24.25 -10.85 -15.04
CA ILE A 56 25.13 -10.73 -16.23
C ILE A 56 26.59 -10.76 -15.82
N GLY A 57 26.96 -10.12 -14.72
CA GLY A 57 28.34 -10.12 -14.27
C GLY A 57 28.86 -11.51 -13.92
N PHE A 58 28.04 -12.36 -13.30
CA PHE A 58 28.38 -13.76 -13.06
C PHE A 58 28.56 -14.52 -14.38
N LEU A 59 27.65 -14.35 -15.34
CA LEU A 59 27.77 -14.96 -16.67
C LEU A 59 29.04 -14.47 -17.40
N LEU A 60 29.36 -13.19 -17.34
CA LEU A 60 30.57 -12.62 -17.93
C LEU A 60 31.83 -13.20 -17.28
N SER A 61 31.80 -13.58 -15.99
CA SER A 61 32.94 -14.20 -15.33
C SER A 61 33.39 -15.50 -16.00
N PHE A 62 32.49 -16.22 -16.69
CA PHE A 62 32.85 -17.40 -17.50
C PHE A 62 33.60 -17.06 -18.79
N LEU A 63 33.36 -15.87 -19.36
CA LEU A 63 34.03 -15.44 -20.60
C LEU A 63 35.46 -14.96 -20.31
N PHE A 64 35.71 -14.45 -19.12
CA PHE A 64 37.02 -13.92 -18.73
C PHE A 64 37.82 -14.94 -17.90
N PHE A 65 37.87 -16.22 -18.31
CA PHE A 65 38.62 -17.25 -17.60
C PHE A 65 40.12 -16.94 -17.59
N PRO A 66 40.69 -16.53 -16.45
CA PRO A 66 42.12 -16.33 -16.35
C PRO A 66 42.83 -17.68 -16.32
N LYS A 67 43.87 -17.84 -17.11
CA LYS A 67 44.67 -19.06 -17.17
C LYS A 67 45.33 -19.43 -15.81
N ARG A 68 45.54 -18.44 -14.94
CA ARG A 68 46.26 -18.60 -13.66
C ARG A 68 45.29 -18.41 -12.49
N ASN A 69 45.33 -19.31 -11.51
CA ASN A 69 44.42 -19.32 -10.32
C ASN A 69 42.92 -19.24 -10.64
N SER A 70 42.49 -19.83 -11.75
CA SER A 70 41.09 -19.75 -12.24
C SER A 70 40.09 -20.22 -11.19
N ARG A 71 40.35 -21.32 -10.50
CA ARG A 71 39.47 -21.87 -9.45
C ARG A 71 39.20 -20.85 -8.33
N TYR A 72 40.25 -20.16 -7.85
CA TYR A 72 40.10 -19.20 -6.76
C TYR A 72 39.39 -17.93 -7.17
N LYS A 73 39.57 -17.46 -8.42
CA LYS A 73 38.84 -16.33 -8.98
C LYS A 73 37.38 -16.67 -9.19
N TRP A 74 37.10 -17.90 -9.59
CA TRP A 74 35.73 -18.39 -9.72
C TRP A 74 35.01 -18.44 -8.36
N TYR A 75 35.70 -18.79 -7.26
CA TYR A 75 35.13 -18.65 -5.91
C TYR A 75 34.75 -17.19 -5.60
N GLY A 76 35.53 -16.21 -6.05
CA GLY A 76 35.13 -14.79 -5.95
C GLY A 76 33.82 -14.52 -6.66
N ALA A 77 33.69 -14.94 -7.93
CA ALA A 77 32.46 -14.75 -8.68
C ALA A 77 31.24 -15.49 -8.07
N LEU A 78 31.44 -16.67 -7.49
CA LEU A 78 30.42 -17.41 -6.75
C LEU A 78 29.98 -16.68 -5.48
N VAL A 79 30.91 -16.11 -4.73
CA VAL A 79 30.59 -15.29 -3.55
C VAL A 79 29.73 -14.10 -3.95
N GLY A 80 30.11 -13.40 -5.02
CA GLY A 80 29.32 -12.30 -5.56
C GLY A 80 27.93 -12.72 -6.01
N PHE A 81 27.82 -13.86 -6.72
CA PHE A 81 26.54 -14.42 -7.16
C PHE A 81 25.66 -14.82 -5.97
N PHE A 82 26.22 -15.45 -4.95
CA PHE A 82 25.46 -15.75 -3.73
C PHE A 82 24.92 -14.49 -3.06
N PHE A 83 25.72 -13.44 -2.98
CA PHE A 83 25.24 -12.15 -2.48
C PHE A 83 24.20 -11.50 -3.37
N PHE A 84 24.32 -11.62 -4.67
CA PHE A 84 23.25 -11.19 -5.60
C PHE A 84 21.92 -11.89 -5.25
N ILE A 85 21.94 -13.21 -5.01
CA ILE A 85 20.74 -13.94 -4.59
C ILE A 85 20.22 -13.38 -3.25
N VAL A 86 21.07 -13.17 -2.25
CA VAL A 86 20.68 -12.58 -0.97
C VAL A 86 20.03 -11.21 -1.18
N LEU A 87 20.61 -10.35 -2.02
CA LEU A 87 20.08 -9.02 -2.31
C LEU A 87 18.71 -9.05 -2.99
N LEU A 88 18.38 -10.11 -3.75
CA LEU A 88 17.02 -10.27 -4.31
C LEU A 88 15.95 -10.46 -3.23
N PHE A 89 16.33 -11.03 -2.08
CA PHE A 89 15.43 -11.26 -0.96
C PHE A 89 15.41 -10.11 0.05
N VAL A 90 16.40 -9.22 0.04
CA VAL A 90 16.46 -8.06 0.98
C VAL A 90 15.23 -7.18 0.92
N PRO A 91 14.65 -6.81 -0.25
CA PRO A 91 13.42 -6.03 -0.32
C PRO A 91 12.23 -6.72 0.37
N LEU A 92 12.20 -8.06 0.40
CA LEU A 92 11.15 -8.82 1.10
C LEU A 92 11.27 -8.69 2.63
N PHE A 93 12.48 -8.40 3.14
CA PHE A 93 12.73 -8.18 4.56
C PHE A 93 12.69 -6.69 4.94
N ASP A 94 13.00 -5.78 4.01
CA ASP A 94 12.98 -4.32 4.23
C ASP A 94 11.55 -3.76 4.25
N GLN A 95 10.59 -4.46 3.64
CA GLN A 95 9.16 -4.14 3.76
C GLN A 95 8.62 -4.26 5.20
N SER A 96 9.48 -4.62 6.15
CA SER A 96 9.15 -4.79 7.56
C SER A 96 9.40 -3.56 8.45
N GLU A 97 9.74 -2.38 7.91
CA GLU A 97 9.95 -1.18 8.76
C GLU A 97 8.65 -0.65 9.39
N PHE A 98 7.50 -0.92 8.82
CA PHE A 98 6.27 -0.98 9.57
C PHE A 98 6.03 -2.44 9.97
N ARG A 99 6.64 -2.89 11.05
CA ARG A 99 6.20 -4.12 11.74
C ARG A 99 4.69 -4.05 11.82
N ALA A 100 4.01 -5.10 11.36
CA ALA A 100 2.59 -5.24 11.60
C ALA A 100 2.40 -5.10 13.12
N GLU A 101 2.06 -3.89 13.54
CA GLU A 101 1.87 -3.57 14.94
C GLU A 101 0.40 -3.75 15.17
N SER A 102 0.05 -4.66 16.05
CA SER A 102 -1.32 -4.87 16.45
C SER A 102 -1.53 -4.36 17.86
N GLN A 103 -2.70 -3.80 18.10
CA GLN A 103 -3.14 -3.30 19.38
C GLN A 103 -4.57 -3.74 19.66
N GLN A 104 -4.82 -4.17 20.89
CA GLN A 104 -6.15 -4.50 21.34
C GLN A 104 -6.88 -3.22 21.76
N ILE A 105 -7.97 -2.86 21.06
CA ILE A 105 -8.79 -1.68 21.36
C ILE A 105 -10.21 -2.02 21.83
N GLY A 106 -10.60 -3.30 21.80
CA GLY A 106 -11.93 -3.77 22.19
C GLY A 106 -12.98 -3.64 21.09
N ALA A 107 -14.24 -3.85 21.45
CA ALA A 107 -15.37 -3.75 20.53
C ALA A 107 -15.63 -2.29 20.13
N VAL A 108 -15.93 -2.05 18.86
CA VAL A 108 -16.19 -0.73 18.28
C VAL A 108 -17.57 -0.72 17.64
N SER A 109 -18.33 0.36 17.88
CA SER A 109 -19.60 0.63 17.19
C SER A 109 -19.53 1.97 16.46
N ILE A 110 -20.06 2.03 15.24
CA ILE A 110 -20.09 3.26 14.43
C ILE A 110 -21.01 4.33 15.03
N GLN A 111 -21.92 3.94 15.93
CA GLN A 111 -22.88 4.83 16.57
C GLN A 111 -22.39 5.39 17.91
N ASP A 112 -21.27 4.89 18.44
CA ASP A 112 -20.76 5.23 19.77
C ASP A 112 -19.43 6.00 19.68
N GLU A 113 -19.02 6.60 20.78
CA GLU A 113 -17.71 7.24 20.95
C GLU A 113 -16.52 6.30 20.68
N SER A 114 -16.73 4.97 20.74
CA SER A 114 -15.67 3.98 20.49
C SER A 114 -15.11 4.07 19.06
N PHE A 115 -15.95 4.44 18.08
CA PHE A 115 -15.50 4.67 16.72
C PHE A 115 -14.60 5.92 16.62
N ASP A 116 -14.99 6.98 17.31
CA ASP A 116 -14.18 8.22 17.38
C ASP A 116 -12.85 7.99 18.11
N GLN A 117 -12.86 7.19 19.17
CA GLN A 117 -11.65 6.82 19.92
C GLN A 117 -10.70 6.00 19.06
N MET A 118 -11.21 5.00 18.32
CA MET A 118 -10.44 4.22 17.36
C MET A 118 -9.84 5.12 16.27
N THR A 119 -10.65 5.99 15.70
CA THR A 119 -10.23 6.92 14.63
C THR A 119 -9.14 7.88 15.11
N ASN A 120 -9.33 8.49 16.29
CA ASN A 120 -8.33 9.36 16.90
C ASN A 120 -7.03 8.60 17.21
N HIS A 121 -7.13 7.33 17.59
CA HIS A 121 -5.96 6.47 17.78
C HIS A 121 -5.22 6.26 16.44
N ILE A 122 -5.95 5.97 15.36
CA ILE A 122 -5.40 5.84 14.01
C ILE A 122 -4.66 7.12 13.60
N LEU A 123 -5.31 8.28 13.70
CA LEU A 123 -4.73 9.57 13.32
C LEU A 123 -3.46 9.89 14.10
N ARG A 124 -3.47 9.70 15.42
CA ARG A 124 -2.27 9.89 16.26
C ARG A 124 -1.14 8.95 15.90
N ARG A 125 -1.46 7.70 15.55
CA ARG A 125 -0.45 6.69 15.22
C ARG A 125 0.17 6.93 13.86
N VAL A 126 -0.65 7.29 12.87
CA VAL A 126 -0.18 7.62 11.52
C VAL A 126 0.68 8.88 11.55
N ASN A 127 0.33 9.86 12.37
CA ASN A 127 1.09 11.09 12.67
C ASN A 127 1.71 11.72 11.40
N ALA A 128 0.87 12.16 10.49
CA ALA A 128 1.27 12.76 9.24
C ALA A 128 0.63 14.13 9.03
N GLU A 129 1.28 14.98 8.23
CA GLU A 129 0.80 16.32 7.91
C GLU A 129 -0.51 16.29 7.10
N ALA A 130 -0.62 15.31 6.19
CA ALA A 130 -1.81 15.10 5.41
C ALA A 130 -2.05 13.59 5.16
N ILE A 131 -3.31 13.20 5.32
CA ILE A 131 -3.76 11.82 5.18
C ILE A 131 -4.93 11.80 4.20
N LYS A 132 -4.80 11.04 3.14
CA LYS A 132 -5.84 10.80 2.15
C LYS A 132 -6.34 9.37 2.22
N LEU A 133 -7.62 9.19 1.94
CA LEU A 133 -8.21 7.86 1.78
C LEU A 133 -8.05 7.40 0.33
N ASP A 134 -7.42 6.24 0.12
CA ASP A 134 -7.46 5.54 -1.18
C ASP A 134 -8.75 4.72 -1.27
N ARG A 135 -8.98 3.86 -0.29
CA ARG A 135 -10.24 3.10 -0.16
C ARG A 135 -10.50 2.66 1.26
N SER A 136 -11.75 2.37 1.56
CA SER A 136 -12.09 1.68 2.80
C SER A 136 -13.20 0.66 2.63
N LYS A 137 -13.24 -0.27 3.57
CA LYS A 137 -14.26 -1.29 3.68
C LYS A 137 -14.59 -1.50 5.15
N LEU A 138 -15.84 -1.30 5.52
CA LEU A 138 -16.35 -1.56 6.85
C LEU A 138 -17.44 -2.63 6.75
N VAL A 139 -17.41 -3.62 7.63
CA VAL A 139 -18.48 -4.59 7.78
C VAL A 139 -19.11 -4.40 9.16
N LEU A 140 -20.39 -4.15 9.19
CA LEU A 140 -21.18 -3.84 10.37
C LEU A 140 -22.28 -4.87 10.57
N THR A 141 -22.66 -5.08 11.82
CA THR A 141 -23.96 -5.68 12.15
C THR A 141 -25.07 -4.64 11.99
N ARG A 142 -26.34 -5.07 12.04
CA ARG A 142 -27.50 -4.15 11.93
C ARG A 142 -27.58 -3.13 13.08
N ASP A 143 -27.04 -3.45 14.24
CA ASP A 143 -26.95 -2.58 15.41
C ASP A 143 -25.67 -1.71 15.43
N GLY A 144 -24.97 -1.63 14.29
CA GLY A 144 -23.81 -0.74 14.12
C GLY A 144 -22.49 -1.25 14.69
N GLN A 145 -22.44 -2.50 15.22
CA GLN A 145 -21.18 -3.06 15.71
C GLN A 145 -20.23 -3.39 14.55
N LEU A 146 -19.00 -2.94 14.65
CA LEU A 146 -17.96 -3.17 13.65
C LEU A 146 -17.44 -4.60 13.74
N GLN A 147 -17.60 -5.36 12.64
CA GLN A 147 -17.09 -6.72 12.51
C GLN A 147 -15.72 -6.76 11.89
N SER A 148 -15.49 -5.92 10.90
CA SER A 148 -14.18 -5.71 10.32
C SER A 148 -14.07 -4.32 9.69
N LEU A 149 -12.86 -3.81 9.63
CA LEU A 149 -12.55 -2.56 8.94
C LEU A 149 -11.23 -2.73 8.20
N GLU A 150 -11.18 -2.20 7.01
CA GLU A 150 -9.96 -2.03 6.24
C GLU A 150 -9.91 -0.60 5.72
N TYR A 151 -8.87 0.14 6.08
CA TYR A 151 -8.50 1.41 5.48
C TYR A 151 -7.23 1.24 4.67
N LEU A 152 -7.21 1.79 3.49
CA LEU A 152 -5.99 2.00 2.71
C LEU A 152 -5.78 3.51 2.61
N LEU A 153 -4.80 4.01 3.32
CA LEU A 153 -4.49 5.42 3.45
C LEU A 153 -3.23 5.76 2.67
N LEU A 154 -3.22 6.90 2.01
CA LEU A 154 -2.02 7.49 1.44
C LEU A 154 -1.59 8.68 2.31
N VAL A 155 -0.37 8.63 2.78
CA VAL A 155 0.16 9.55 3.80
C VAL A 155 1.36 10.29 3.22
N GLU A 156 1.33 11.64 3.29
CA GLU A 156 2.46 12.45 2.88
C GLU A 156 3.55 12.44 3.97
N ARG A 157 4.77 12.15 3.58
CA ARG A 157 6.00 12.26 4.38
C ARG A 157 6.95 13.24 3.71
N SER A 158 7.98 13.69 4.40
CA SER A 158 8.91 14.73 3.92
C SER A 158 9.45 14.49 2.51
N ASN A 159 9.71 13.24 2.11
CA ASN A 159 10.32 12.90 0.82
C ASN A 159 9.58 11.84 -0.01
N SER A 160 8.51 11.23 0.51
CA SER A 160 7.78 10.16 -0.14
C SER A 160 6.32 10.14 0.29
N PHE A 161 5.51 9.36 -0.42
CA PHE A 161 4.17 9.03 -0.02
C PHE A 161 4.13 7.56 0.41
N GLN A 162 3.59 7.31 1.60
CA GLN A 162 3.47 5.95 2.14
C GLN A 162 2.03 5.49 2.07
N GLN A 163 1.81 4.30 1.53
CA GLN A 163 0.52 3.65 1.56
C GLN A 163 0.43 2.73 2.78
N ILE A 164 -0.52 3.02 3.67
CA ILE A 164 -0.69 2.32 4.94
C ILE A 164 -2.04 1.60 4.92
N ARG A 165 -2.01 0.30 5.15
CA ARG A 165 -3.22 -0.49 5.40
C ARG A 165 -3.45 -0.61 6.89
N ILE A 166 -4.68 -0.32 7.31
CA ILE A 166 -5.14 -0.45 8.68
C ILE A 166 -6.29 -1.44 8.66
N THR A 167 -6.23 -2.47 9.50
CA THR A 167 -7.29 -3.46 9.61
C THR A 167 -7.73 -3.58 11.06
N TYR A 168 -9.04 -3.73 11.25
CA TYR A 168 -9.66 -4.06 12.52
C TYR A 168 -10.48 -5.33 12.36
N GLU A 169 -10.46 -6.18 13.35
CA GLU A 169 -11.22 -7.42 13.40
C GLU A 169 -12.19 -7.44 14.59
N ALA A 170 -13.27 -8.23 14.51
CA ALA A 170 -14.25 -8.37 15.57
C ALA A 170 -13.67 -8.84 16.91
N SER A 171 -12.47 -9.41 16.93
CA SER A 171 -11.68 -9.70 18.11
C SER A 171 -11.28 -8.46 18.92
N GLY A 172 -11.45 -7.26 18.34
CA GLY A 172 -11.00 -5.99 18.90
C GLY A 172 -9.54 -5.65 18.58
N GLU A 173 -8.92 -6.40 17.67
CA GLU A 173 -7.53 -6.18 17.25
C GLU A 173 -7.47 -5.17 16.09
N LEU A 174 -6.72 -4.09 16.30
CA LEU A 174 -6.41 -3.08 15.31
C LEU A 174 -4.95 -3.26 14.87
N SER A 175 -4.72 -3.46 13.58
CA SER A 175 -3.38 -3.66 13.04
C SER A 175 -3.03 -2.66 11.94
N TYR A 176 -1.73 -2.35 11.83
CA TYR A 176 -1.17 -1.38 10.90
C TYR A 176 -0.11 -2.06 10.05
N ARG A 177 -0.13 -1.81 8.74
CA ARG A 177 0.88 -2.34 7.82
C ARG A 177 1.17 -1.34 6.71
N GLN A 178 2.44 -1.01 6.52
CA GLN A 178 2.87 -0.32 5.30
C GLN A 178 2.78 -1.30 4.12
N VAL A 179 2.11 -0.87 3.04
CA VAL A 179 1.89 -1.69 1.85
C VAL A 179 2.87 -1.31 0.76
N ASP A 180 3.06 0.00 0.56
CA ASP A 180 3.89 0.53 -0.53
C ASP A 180 4.49 1.89 -0.16
N GLU A 181 5.51 2.30 -0.91
CA GLU A 181 6.10 3.62 -0.84
C GLU A 181 6.22 4.16 -2.27
N LEU A 182 5.55 5.28 -2.53
CA LEU A 182 5.54 5.94 -3.82
C LEU A 182 6.58 7.06 -3.84
N ASN A 183 7.26 7.22 -4.97
CA ASN A 183 8.13 8.36 -5.16
C ASN A 183 7.33 9.67 -5.16
N LYS A 184 8.01 10.81 -4.91
CA LYS A 184 7.36 12.11 -4.71
C LYS A 184 6.49 12.53 -5.89
N ASP A 185 6.91 12.29 -7.13
CA ASP A 185 6.20 12.77 -8.32
C ASP A 185 4.94 11.96 -8.61
N SER A 186 5.07 10.62 -8.68
CA SER A 186 3.92 9.74 -8.91
C SER A 186 2.95 9.73 -7.73
N GLY A 187 3.48 9.79 -6.51
CA GLY A 187 2.69 9.85 -5.30
C GLY A 187 1.86 11.13 -5.22
N ARG A 188 2.40 12.30 -5.55
CA ARG A 188 1.68 13.58 -5.51
C ARG A 188 0.50 13.61 -6.47
N ALA A 189 0.70 13.20 -7.73
CA ALA A 189 -0.36 13.18 -8.73
C ALA A 189 -1.53 12.25 -8.34
N PHE A 190 -1.24 11.18 -7.61
CA PHE A 190 -2.26 10.29 -7.06
C PHE A 190 -2.91 10.88 -5.81
N PHE A 191 -2.10 11.42 -4.89
CA PHE A 191 -2.53 12.02 -3.64
C PHE A 191 -3.54 13.17 -3.85
N GLU A 192 -3.32 14.02 -4.85
CA GLU A 192 -4.20 15.15 -5.17
C GLU A 192 -5.60 14.72 -5.64
N LYS A 193 -5.73 13.50 -6.16
CA LYS A 193 -7.02 12.96 -6.61
C LYS A 193 -7.83 12.28 -5.51
N LEU A 194 -7.25 12.13 -4.32
CA LEU A 194 -7.89 11.43 -3.21
C LEU A 194 -8.60 12.39 -2.26
N VAL A 195 -9.65 11.89 -1.63
CA VAL A 195 -10.39 12.62 -0.59
C VAL A 195 -9.60 12.66 0.72
N ASP A 196 -9.72 13.74 1.47
CA ASP A 196 -9.17 13.85 2.82
C ASP A 196 -9.82 12.82 3.76
N PHE A 197 -8.99 12.13 4.53
CA PHE A 197 -9.47 11.11 5.45
C PHE A 197 -10.42 11.69 6.51
N ASP A 198 -10.12 12.86 7.06
CA ASP A 198 -10.99 13.55 8.03
C ASP A 198 -12.36 13.90 7.44
N ARG A 199 -12.39 14.29 6.16
CA ARG A 199 -13.64 14.58 5.46
C ARG A 199 -14.48 13.33 5.23
N MET A 200 -13.84 12.19 4.92
CA MET A 200 -14.54 10.92 4.86
C MET A 200 -15.12 10.53 6.22
N LEU A 201 -14.34 10.68 7.29
CA LEU A 201 -14.79 10.35 8.65
C LEU A 201 -15.98 11.21 9.09
N SER A 202 -15.97 12.51 8.81
CA SER A 202 -17.12 13.38 9.08
C SER A 202 -18.35 12.92 8.29
N THR A 203 -18.17 12.53 7.02
CA THR A 203 -19.25 11.98 6.19
C THR A 203 -19.84 10.70 6.80
N VAL A 204 -18.98 9.79 7.28
CA VAL A 204 -19.44 8.57 7.98
C VAL A 204 -20.25 8.91 9.22
N ARG A 205 -19.77 9.84 10.04
CA ARG A 205 -20.44 10.27 11.28
C ARG A 205 -21.80 10.91 11.01
N ASP A 206 -21.85 11.79 10.02
CA ASP A 206 -23.04 12.62 9.75
C ASP A 206 -24.10 11.89 8.90
N THR A 207 -23.77 10.70 8.41
CA THR A 207 -24.68 9.89 7.60
C THR A 207 -25.67 9.15 8.49
N PRO A 208 -26.99 9.25 8.25
CA PRO A 208 -28.01 8.53 8.99
C PRO A 208 -28.03 7.04 8.56
N TRP A 209 -27.04 6.29 9.00
CA TRP A 209 -26.86 4.89 8.59
C TRP A 209 -28.05 4.00 8.91
N GLN A 210 -28.79 4.29 9.99
CA GLN A 210 -29.95 3.50 10.38
C GLN A 210 -31.02 3.48 9.30
N ASP A 211 -31.25 4.61 8.63
CA ASP A 211 -32.23 4.73 7.55
C ASP A 211 -31.90 3.80 6.35
N PHE A 212 -30.59 3.54 6.14
CA PHE A 212 -30.13 2.62 5.11
C PHE A 212 -30.12 1.17 5.58
N VAL A 213 -29.70 0.94 6.82
CA VAL A 213 -29.66 -0.39 7.43
C VAL A 213 -31.05 -1.02 7.41
N ASP A 214 -32.08 -0.22 7.62
CA ASP A 214 -33.47 -0.69 7.63
C ASP A 214 -33.96 -1.07 6.22
N GLN A 215 -33.37 -0.52 5.17
CA GLN A 215 -33.69 -0.88 3.79
C GLN A 215 -32.99 -2.16 3.31
N VAL A 216 -31.88 -2.54 3.94
CA VAL A 216 -31.10 -3.72 3.58
C VAL A 216 -31.53 -4.91 4.41
N ASN A 217 -32.13 -5.92 3.77
CA ASN A 217 -32.56 -7.13 4.47
C ASN A 217 -31.42 -8.17 4.57
N ALA A 218 -30.33 -7.79 5.27
CA ALA A 218 -29.16 -8.65 5.44
C ALA A 218 -28.66 -8.61 6.89
N PRO A 219 -28.08 -9.70 7.42
CA PRO A 219 -27.54 -9.74 8.78
C PRO A 219 -26.28 -8.89 8.98
N LEU A 220 -25.50 -8.71 7.93
CA LEU A 220 -24.31 -7.87 7.92
C LEU A 220 -24.41 -6.85 6.77
N ILE A 221 -23.82 -5.70 6.98
CA ILE A 221 -23.81 -4.58 6.05
C ILE A 221 -22.38 -4.19 5.77
N GLN A 222 -22.01 -4.15 4.50
CA GLN A 222 -20.71 -3.67 4.08
C GLN A 222 -20.85 -2.25 3.54
N LEU A 223 -20.01 -1.36 4.08
CA LEU A 223 -19.79 -0.02 3.55
C LEU A 223 -18.43 -0.02 2.87
N SER A 224 -18.38 0.37 1.62
CA SER A 224 -17.13 0.54 0.88
C SER A 224 -17.05 1.98 0.37
N PHE A 225 -15.98 2.66 0.69
CA PHE A 225 -15.71 4.04 0.25
C PHE A 225 -14.60 4.01 -0.78
N ASP A 226 -14.82 4.74 -1.87
CA ASP A 226 -13.78 5.02 -2.85
C ASP A 226 -13.23 6.42 -2.59
N GLY A 227 -11.92 6.52 -2.43
CA GLY A 227 -11.23 7.79 -2.19
C GLY A 227 -10.98 8.59 -3.45
N LEU A 228 -11.10 7.96 -4.64
CA LEU A 228 -10.92 8.64 -5.91
C LEU A 228 -12.16 9.45 -6.28
N TYR A 229 -11.94 10.62 -6.88
CA TYR A 229 -12.99 11.35 -7.56
C TYR A 229 -13.19 10.75 -8.94
N ASP A 230 -14.37 10.17 -9.16
CA ASP A 230 -14.78 9.60 -10.43
C ASP A 230 -15.90 10.40 -11.08
N MET A 231 -15.96 10.36 -12.40
CA MET A 231 -17.03 10.97 -13.16
C MET A 231 -18.16 9.95 -13.30
N TYR A 232 -19.30 10.26 -12.68
CA TYR A 232 -20.51 9.46 -12.76
C TYR A 232 -21.43 10.01 -13.82
N THR A 233 -21.79 9.16 -14.80
CA THR A 233 -22.83 9.41 -15.79
C THR A 233 -23.94 8.42 -15.55
N PHE A 234 -25.16 8.90 -15.40
CA PHE A 234 -26.28 8.07 -14.99
C PHE A 234 -27.28 7.90 -16.13
N GLU A 235 -27.50 6.67 -16.50
CA GLU A 235 -28.60 6.27 -17.35
C GLU A 235 -29.58 5.43 -16.50
N ASN A 236 -30.67 6.06 -16.05
CA ASN A 236 -31.86 5.40 -15.49
C ASN A 236 -31.78 4.69 -14.11
N GLU A 237 -30.74 4.85 -13.32
CA GLU A 237 -30.72 4.28 -11.96
C GLU A 237 -31.02 5.33 -10.88
N ALA A 238 -31.80 4.94 -9.88
CA ALA A 238 -32.02 5.77 -8.71
C ALA A 238 -30.76 5.83 -7.85
N MET A 239 -30.20 7.03 -7.73
CA MET A 239 -29.05 7.27 -6.87
C MET A 239 -29.43 8.07 -5.65
N PHE A 240 -28.60 7.97 -4.65
CA PHE A 240 -28.72 8.74 -3.44
C PHE A 240 -27.55 9.71 -3.35
N MET A 241 -27.82 10.90 -2.84
CA MET A 241 -26.78 11.89 -2.55
C MET A 241 -26.89 12.29 -1.10
N ILE A 242 -25.73 12.53 -0.49
CA ILE A 242 -25.68 13.20 0.80
C ILE A 242 -25.64 14.72 0.51
N ASN A 243 -26.69 15.43 0.89
CA ASN A 243 -26.75 16.86 0.72
C ASN A 243 -25.84 17.60 1.74
N ARG A 244 -25.71 18.91 1.60
CA ARG A 244 -24.87 19.75 2.51
C ARG A 244 -25.32 19.70 3.98
N GLU A 245 -26.54 19.26 4.24
CA GLU A 245 -27.15 19.13 5.57
C GLU A 245 -26.96 17.70 6.15
N GLY A 246 -26.19 16.84 5.48
CA GLY A 246 -25.97 15.45 5.88
C GLY A 246 -27.15 14.52 5.59
N ARG A 247 -28.20 15.00 4.89
CA ARG A 247 -29.38 14.20 4.58
C ARG A 247 -29.20 13.45 3.27
N ILE A 248 -29.70 12.23 3.25
CA ILE A 248 -29.74 11.42 2.06
C ILE A 248 -30.96 11.77 1.25
N VAL A 249 -30.75 12.22 0.03
CA VAL A 249 -31.80 12.54 -0.93
C VAL A 249 -31.69 11.64 -2.13
N LYS A 250 -32.85 11.10 -2.58
CA LYS A 250 -32.92 10.39 -3.84
C LYS A 250 -32.71 11.40 -4.96
N PHE A 251 -31.73 11.13 -5.80
CA PHE A 251 -31.32 12.04 -6.86
C PHE A 251 -31.61 11.44 -8.22
N TRP A 252 -32.17 12.25 -9.12
CA TRP A 252 -32.41 11.92 -10.52
C TRP A 252 -31.55 12.85 -11.36
N LEU A 253 -30.47 12.36 -11.94
CA LEU A 253 -29.66 13.15 -12.86
C LEU A 253 -30.33 13.30 -14.20
N GLN A 254 -30.59 14.54 -14.61
CA GLN A 254 -30.88 14.90 -15.97
C GLN A 254 -29.55 15.17 -16.70
N ARG A 255 -28.89 14.10 -17.20
CA ARG A 255 -27.83 14.11 -18.22
C ARG A 255 -26.48 14.78 -17.91
N ASP A 256 -26.28 15.48 -16.81
CA ASP A 256 -25.01 16.12 -16.53
C ASP A 256 -24.05 15.19 -15.76
N PRO A 257 -22.77 15.09 -16.17
CA PRO A 257 -21.80 14.29 -15.44
C PRO A 257 -21.50 14.94 -14.07
N VAL A 258 -21.41 14.12 -13.05
CA VAL A 258 -21.06 14.53 -11.69
C VAL A 258 -19.70 13.95 -11.32
N LEU A 259 -18.81 14.78 -10.87
CA LEU A 259 -17.57 14.35 -10.25
C LEU A 259 -17.82 14.15 -8.75
N ALA A 260 -17.70 12.94 -8.28
CA ALA A 260 -17.98 12.60 -6.89
C ALA A 260 -17.14 11.44 -6.37
N ASN A 261 -17.09 11.31 -5.07
CA ASN A 261 -16.67 10.07 -4.42
C ASN A 261 -17.90 9.20 -4.14
N SER A 262 -17.74 7.90 -4.06
CA SER A 262 -18.85 6.98 -3.82
C SER A 262 -18.73 6.22 -2.51
N ILE A 263 -19.90 6.00 -1.89
CA ILE A 263 -20.10 5.04 -0.82
C ILE A 263 -20.97 3.93 -1.40
N GLN A 264 -20.46 2.70 -1.36
CA GLN A 264 -21.26 1.54 -1.74
C GLN A 264 -21.72 0.82 -0.48
N LEU A 265 -23.02 0.64 -0.36
CA LEU A 265 -23.65 -0.12 0.71
C LEU A 265 -24.14 -1.43 0.13
N SER A 266 -23.75 -2.54 0.72
CA SER A 266 -24.12 -3.88 0.27
C SER A 266 -24.56 -4.75 1.45
N GLY A 267 -25.61 -5.53 1.26
CA GLY A 267 -25.98 -6.58 2.20
C GLY A 267 -25.06 -7.79 2.07
N LEU A 268 -24.68 -8.38 3.21
CA LEU A 268 -23.93 -9.61 3.26
C LEU A 268 -24.66 -10.68 4.06
N THR A 269 -24.52 -11.95 3.65
CA THR A 269 -24.89 -13.10 4.47
C THR A 269 -23.99 -13.22 5.70
N ARG A 270 -24.32 -14.09 6.65
CA ARG A 270 -23.47 -14.37 7.82
C ARG A 270 -22.10 -14.92 7.44
N GLU A 271 -21.97 -15.57 6.30
CA GLU A 271 -20.71 -16.07 5.74
C GLU A 271 -19.93 -14.98 4.96
N GLY A 272 -20.41 -13.74 4.95
CA GLY A 272 -19.75 -12.61 4.27
C GLY A 272 -19.92 -12.58 2.75
N ARG A 273 -20.88 -13.35 2.19
CA ARG A 273 -21.19 -13.34 0.76
C ARG A 273 -22.21 -12.24 0.47
N SER A 274 -22.15 -11.62 -0.71
CA SER A 274 -23.14 -10.63 -1.14
C SER A 274 -24.56 -11.21 -1.15
N SER A 275 -25.51 -10.48 -0.55
CA SER A 275 -26.94 -10.82 -0.60
C SER A 275 -27.61 -10.41 -1.92
N GLY A 276 -26.86 -9.74 -2.80
CA GLY A 276 -27.38 -9.20 -4.07
C GLY A 276 -27.92 -7.77 -3.97
N GLU A 277 -28.16 -7.26 -2.78
CA GLU A 277 -28.60 -5.88 -2.57
C GLU A 277 -27.38 -4.94 -2.57
N ARG A 278 -27.43 -3.86 -3.36
CA ARG A 278 -26.40 -2.87 -3.48
C ARG A 278 -26.99 -1.49 -3.70
N TYR A 279 -26.51 -0.52 -2.94
CA TYR A 279 -26.84 0.89 -3.06
C TYR A 279 -25.57 1.70 -3.29
N ILE A 280 -25.65 2.73 -4.13
CA ILE A 280 -24.56 3.66 -4.38
C ILE A 280 -24.98 5.03 -3.87
N ILE A 281 -24.18 5.62 -3.02
CA ILE A 281 -24.40 6.94 -2.46
C ILE A 281 -23.23 7.82 -2.89
N LEU A 282 -23.51 8.96 -3.49
CA LEU A 282 -22.50 9.94 -3.85
C LEU A 282 -22.26 10.91 -2.71
N TYR A 283 -21.00 11.17 -2.42
CA TYR A 283 -20.60 12.20 -1.48
C TYR A 283 -19.48 13.06 -2.07
N ASN A 284 -19.25 14.23 -1.53
CA ASN A 284 -18.27 15.18 -2.08
C ASN A 284 -18.42 15.42 -3.58
N TYR A 285 -19.63 15.67 -4.02
CA TYR A 285 -19.87 15.87 -5.44
C TYR A 285 -19.66 17.32 -5.87
N SER A 286 -19.21 17.51 -7.12
CA SER A 286 -19.23 18.78 -7.82
C SER A 286 -19.97 18.63 -9.13
N ILE A 287 -20.90 19.54 -9.40
CA ILE A 287 -21.52 19.63 -10.71
C ILE A 287 -20.53 20.36 -11.60
N HIS A 288 -20.06 19.73 -12.68
CA HIS A 288 -19.33 20.44 -13.72
C HIS A 288 -20.28 21.43 -14.37
N GLN A 289 -20.24 22.71 -13.94
CA GLN A 289 -20.82 23.78 -14.71
C GLN A 289 -20.05 23.84 -16.04
N ARG A 290 -20.73 23.63 -17.13
CA ARG A 290 -20.26 24.02 -18.46
C ARG A 290 -20.15 25.56 -18.45
N GLU A 291 -18.94 26.06 -18.24
CA GLU A 291 -18.62 27.49 -18.47
C GLU A 291 -18.63 27.88 -19.96
N ASP A 292 -18.96 26.97 -20.88
CA ASP A 292 -18.74 27.17 -22.32
C ASP A 292 -20.03 27.42 -23.13
N LEU A 293 -21.13 27.88 -22.58
CA LEU A 293 -22.36 28.16 -23.37
C LEU A 293 -23.03 29.49 -23.12
N THR A 294 -22.31 30.54 -22.74
CA THR A 294 -22.91 31.88 -22.66
C THR A 294 -22.15 32.95 -23.45
N ASP A 295 -21.44 32.59 -24.52
CA ASP A 295 -20.94 33.55 -25.51
C ASP A 295 -21.23 33.03 -26.93
N GLN A 296 -22.51 33.05 -27.33
CA GLN A 296 -22.97 33.18 -28.73
C GLN A 296 -24.30 33.92 -28.76
#